data_334a856dd3175b86d23ca44d22f4eed2
#
_entry.id   334a856dd3175b86d23ca44d22f4eed2
#
_cell.length_a   1.000
_cell.length_b   1.000
_cell.length_c   1.000
_cell.angle_alpha   90.00
_cell.angle_beta   90.00
_cell.angle_gamma   90.00
#
_symmetry.space_group_name_H-M   'P 1'
#
loop_
_entity.id
_entity.type
_entity.pdbx_description
1 polymer ?
#
loop_
_entity_poly.entity_id
_entity_poly.type
_entity_poly.pdbx_seq_one_letter_code
_entity_poly.pdbx_strand_id
1 'polypeptide(L)'
;MTDLNDRARRGFLKTAAVLGGTSALGALSGPAQAQGAAPGMTPTPEVAPTRLDEVPLASGAKLSVERRGQVVLLGINRPANQNRVDPETFELLAEAYYRYNHDPSLRAAVLFGHGEQFSRGIDIDGFRALGNKTPIALSGTINPLATTPSPRLTKPLVAVAHGDTRDMGHELFLVGDIRVAAADTSFGQDENTHGRFPGGGSTVRFVREAGWGNAMRYILTGDHWSAEEAYRMGTVQAIAPDAKAALELAVQIAGRIAACGPLGIQASLASAHLAIDPAENAALFKLTEQYRGLFQSQDFVEGRRAELEGRQPVFQGK
;
A
#
# COMPACT_ATOMS: atom_id res chain seq x y z
N MET A 1 -6.32 28.59 41.45
CA MET A 1 -6.05 27.54 40.47
C MET A 1 -7.02 26.35 40.56
N THR A 2 -8.14 26.47 41.24
CA THR A 2 -9.12 25.39 41.48
C THR A 2 -10.41 25.52 40.68
N ASP A 3 -10.62 26.58 39.91
CA ASP A 3 -11.92 26.87 39.27
C ASP A 3 -12.02 26.48 37.77
N LEU A 4 -10.91 26.24 37.11
CA LEU A 4 -10.88 25.84 35.70
C LEU A 4 -11.09 24.33 35.50
N ASN A 5 -10.74 23.51 36.48
CA ASN A 5 -10.91 22.06 36.42
C ASN A 5 -12.35 21.59 36.65
N ASP A 6 -13.14 22.39 37.37
CA ASP A 6 -14.53 22.06 37.71
C ASP A 6 -15.50 22.40 36.58
N ARG A 7 -15.17 23.37 35.70
CA ARG A 7 -15.94 23.68 34.48
C ARG A 7 -15.76 22.65 33.39
N ALA A 8 -14.55 22.09 33.22
CA ALA A 8 -14.26 21.05 32.27
C ALA A 8 -14.99 19.71 32.60
N ARG A 9 -15.03 19.36 33.89
CA ARG A 9 -15.77 18.16 34.36
C ARG A 9 -17.28 18.27 34.21
N ARG A 10 -17.88 19.44 34.39
CA ARG A 10 -19.33 19.66 34.22
C ARG A 10 -19.75 19.67 32.73
N GLY A 11 -18.86 20.05 31.80
CA GLY A 11 -19.08 19.95 30.37
C GLY A 11 -19.10 18.52 29.88
N PHE A 12 -18.20 17.68 30.35
CA PHE A 12 -18.09 16.27 29.95
C PHE A 12 -19.29 15.43 30.44
N LEU A 13 -19.79 15.68 31.66
CA LEU A 13 -20.95 14.96 32.19
C LEU A 13 -22.28 15.34 31.54
N LYS A 14 -22.40 16.52 30.95
CA LYS A 14 -23.61 16.92 30.20
C LYS A 14 -23.70 16.30 28.83
N THR A 15 -22.60 15.96 28.18
CA THR A 15 -22.56 15.30 26.88
C THR A 15 -22.83 13.79 26.97
N ALA A 16 -22.50 13.17 28.10
CA ALA A 16 -22.77 11.75 28.35
C ALA A 16 -24.25 11.44 28.70
N ALA A 17 -25.03 12.44 29.15
CA ALA A 17 -26.42 12.25 29.54
C ALA A 17 -27.43 12.31 28.36
N VAL A 18 -26.98 12.64 27.15
CA VAL A 18 -27.86 12.73 25.95
C VAL A 18 -27.93 11.40 25.16
N LEU A 19 -27.11 10.41 25.51
CA LEU A 19 -27.10 9.11 24.80
C LEU A 19 -27.96 8.01 25.49
N GLY A 20 -28.74 8.34 26.49
CA GLY A 20 -29.58 7.39 27.23
C GLY A 20 -31.08 7.72 27.18
N GLY A 21 -31.64 8.05 26.02
CA GLY A 21 -33.07 8.31 25.85
C GLY A 21 -33.69 7.38 24.81
N THR A 22 -34.56 6.55 25.30
CA THR A 22 -35.39 5.53 24.64
C THR A 22 -36.10 5.95 23.35
N SER A 23 -36.02 5.08 22.36
CA SER A 23 -37.04 4.66 21.39
C SER A 23 -38.19 5.60 21.06
N ALA A 24 -38.18 6.16 19.86
CA ALA A 24 -39.35 6.28 19.01
C ALA A 24 -38.91 6.21 17.54
N LEU A 25 -39.07 5.03 16.94
CA LEU A 25 -39.06 4.84 15.50
C LEU A 25 -40.28 5.55 14.89
N GLY A 26 -40.09 6.79 14.48
CA GLY A 26 -41.01 7.49 13.60
C GLY A 26 -40.51 7.39 12.18
N ALA A 27 -41.20 6.63 11.35
CA ALA A 27 -40.97 6.52 9.92
C ALA A 27 -41.11 7.90 9.27
N LEU A 28 -40.04 8.47 8.76
CA LEU A 28 -40.06 9.53 7.76
C LEU A 28 -39.60 8.93 6.43
N SER A 29 -40.56 8.31 5.74
CA SER A 29 -40.47 8.02 4.32
C SER A 29 -40.77 9.28 3.53
N GLY A 30 -39.73 10.05 3.22
CA GLY A 30 -39.76 11.06 2.17
C GLY A 30 -38.97 10.53 0.98
N PRO A 31 -39.44 10.72 -0.28
CA PRO A 31 -38.68 10.20 -1.43
C PRO A 31 -37.40 11.01 -1.59
N ALA A 32 -36.27 10.32 -1.55
CA ALA A 32 -34.98 10.86 -1.97
C ALA A 32 -35.11 11.19 -3.47
N GLN A 33 -35.11 12.49 -3.82
CA GLN A 33 -34.98 12.93 -5.19
C GLN A 33 -33.59 12.51 -5.69
N ALA A 34 -33.57 11.56 -6.61
CA ALA A 34 -32.37 11.18 -7.36
C ALA A 34 -31.93 12.44 -8.13
N GLN A 35 -30.77 12.98 -7.75
CA GLN A 35 -30.06 13.95 -8.57
C GLN A 35 -29.69 13.27 -9.88
N GLY A 36 -30.14 13.80 -10.98
CA GLY A 36 -30.03 13.26 -12.32
C GLY A 36 -28.55 12.96 -12.68
N ALA A 37 -28.29 11.75 -13.10
CA ALA A 37 -27.05 11.35 -13.72
C ALA A 37 -26.81 12.17 -14.98
N ALA A 38 -25.56 12.62 -15.16
CA ALA A 38 -25.14 13.28 -16.39
C ALA A 38 -25.41 12.36 -17.59
N PRO A 39 -25.98 12.86 -18.71
CA PRO A 39 -26.28 12.02 -19.85
C PRO A 39 -25.00 11.57 -20.55
N GLY A 40 -24.77 10.27 -20.60
CA GLY A 40 -23.75 9.68 -21.49
C GLY A 40 -22.82 8.60 -20.92
N MET A 41 -22.90 8.22 -19.66
CA MET A 41 -22.16 7.06 -19.17
C MET A 41 -23.09 5.87 -18.97
N THR A 42 -23.03 4.93 -19.90
CA THR A 42 -23.57 3.57 -19.67
C THR A 42 -22.79 2.96 -18.49
N PRO A 43 -23.46 2.49 -17.44
CA PRO A 43 -22.74 1.79 -16.36
C PRO A 43 -22.06 0.56 -16.97
N THR A 44 -20.74 0.48 -16.82
CA THR A 44 -20.00 -0.73 -17.16
C THR A 44 -20.60 -1.88 -16.33
N PRO A 45 -20.94 -3.04 -16.92
CA PRO A 45 -21.50 -4.13 -16.15
C PRO A 45 -20.52 -4.51 -15.05
N GLU A 46 -21.01 -4.50 -13.81
CA GLU A 46 -20.26 -4.93 -12.64
C GLU A 46 -19.98 -6.43 -12.81
N VAL A 47 -18.73 -6.76 -13.14
CA VAL A 47 -18.29 -8.16 -13.25
C VAL A 47 -18.28 -8.69 -11.82
N ALA A 48 -19.13 -9.66 -11.51
CA ALA A 48 -19.15 -10.32 -10.21
C ALA A 48 -17.74 -10.85 -9.89
N PRO A 49 -17.17 -10.51 -8.72
CA PRO A 49 -15.82 -10.92 -8.39
C PRO A 49 -15.74 -12.44 -8.27
N THR A 50 -14.87 -13.06 -9.05
CA THR A 50 -14.51 -14.47 -8.91
C THR A 50 -13.81 -14.67 -7.56
N ARG A 51 -14.12 -15.74 -6.84
CA ARG A 51 -13.45 -16.04 -5.57
C ARG A 51 -11.97 -16.29 -5.81
N LEU A 52 -11.10 -15.69 -4.97
CA LEU A 52 -9.63 -15.74 -5.15
C LEU A 52 -9.05 -17.16 -5.00
N ASP A 53 -9.72 -18.03 -4.24
CA ASP A 53 -9.33 -19.44 -4.05
C ASP A 53 -9.70 -20.35 -5.24
N GLU A 54 -10.47 -19.86 -6.19
CA GLU A 54 -10.88 -20.61 -7.39
C GLU A 54 -9.91 -20.41 -8.58
N VAL A 55 -8.91 -19.52 -8.43
CA VAL A 55 -7.90 -19.32 -9.48
C VAL A 55 -6.72 -20.26 -9.22
N PRO A 56 -6.54 -21.33 -10.01
CA PRO A 56 -5.39 -22.22 -9.85
C PRO A 56 -4.10 -21.47 -10.07
N LEU A 57 -3.10 -21.70 -9.21
CA LEU A 57 -1.71 -21.29 -9.46
C LEU A 57 -1.20 -22.08 -10.67
N ALA A 58 -1.18 -21.45 -11.84
CA ALA A 58 -0.48 -22.00 -12.99
C ALA A 58 1.02 -22.12 -12.64
N SER A 59 1.64 -23.21 -13.10
CA SER A 59 3.09 -23.36 -13.01
C SER A 59 3.78 -22.14 -13.62
N GLY A 60 4.61 -21.43 -12.84
CA GLY A 60 5.26 -20.20 -13.28
C GLY A 60 4.46 -18.91 -13.04
N ALA A 61 3.33 -18.97 -12.33
CA ALA A 61 2.57 -17.75 -11.98
C ALA A 61 3.42 -16.76 -11.19
N LYS A 62 3.42 -15.48 -11.61
CA LYS A 62 4.19 -14.40 -10.98
C LYS A 62 3.60 -13.90 -9.65
N LEU A 63 2.35 -14.27 -9.35
CA LEU A 63 1.67 -14.00 -8.10
C LEU A 63 1.04 -15.30 -7.58
N SER A 64 1.27 -15.63 -6.32
CA SER A 64 0.54 -16.69 -5.63
C SER A 64 -0.65 -16.11 -4.87
N VAL A 65 -1.74 -16.85 -4.86
CA VAL A 65 -2.94 -16.52 -4.09
C VAL A 65 -3.31 -17.76 -3.27
N GLU A 66 -3.28 -17.63 -1.95
CA GLU A 66 -3.62 -18.71 -1.01
C GLU A 66 -4.68 -18.21 -0.04
N ARG A 67 -5.74 -19.00 0.15
CA ARG A 67 -6.78 -18.69 1.12
C ARG A 67 -6.59 -19.49 2.41
N ARG A 68 -6.64 -18.80 3.55
CA ARG A 68 -6.68 -19.38 4.90
C ARG A 68 -7.91 -18.87 5.66
N GLY A 69 -9.03 -19.56 5.50
CA GLY A 69 -10.31 -19.12 6.08
C GLY A 69 -10.78 -17.80 5.50
N GLN A 70 -10.82 -16.75 6.32
CA GLN A 70 -11.22 -15.40 5.93
C GLN A 70 -10.03 -14.47 5.60
N VAL A 71 -8.81 -15.03 5.54
CA VAL A 71 -7.56 -14.33 5.18
C VAL A 71 -7.09 -14.81 3.81
N VAL A 72 -6.65 -13.89 2.97
CA VAL A 72 -5.97 -14.21 1.71
C VAL A 72 -4.51 -13.83 1.79
N LEU A 73 -3.62 -14.70 1.31
CA LEU A 73 -2.19 -14.48 1.19
C LEU A 73 -1.86 -14.22 -0.28
N LEU A 74 -1.20 -13.11 -0.56
CA LEU A 74 -0.79 -12.67 -1.88
C LEU A 74 0.73 -12.63 -1.92
N GLY A 75 1.34 -13.56 -2.66
CA GLY A 75 2.78 -13.73 -2.71
C GLY A 75 3.37 -13.34 -4.05
N ILE A 76 4.26 -12.33 -4.09
CA ILE A 76 5.04 -12.01 -5.29
C ILE A 76 5.96 -13.21 -5.56
N ASN A 77 5.88 -13.79 -6.77
CA ASN A 77 6.55 -15.05 -7.08
C ASN A 77 7.43 -14.95 -8.33
N ARG A 78 8.48 -14.16 -8.24
CA ARG A 78 9.54 -14.02 -9.24
C ARG A 78 10.93 -14.12 -8.59
N PRO A 79 11.22 -15.16 -7.77
CA PRO A 79 12.47 -15.22 -6.99
C PRO A 79 13.72 -15.19 -7.87
N ALA A 80 13.69 -15.79 -9.07
CA ALA A 80 14.80 -15.73 -10.04
C ALA A 80 15.12 -14.29 -10.49
N ASN A 81 14.17 -13.38 -10.42
CA ASN A 81 14.33 -11.97 -10.76
C ASN A 81 14.28 -11.08 -9.50
N GLN A 82 14.61 -11.65 -8.35
CA GLN A 82 14.64 -10.92 -7.07
C GLN A 82 13.28 -10.27 -6.71
N ASN A 83 12.20 -10.89 -7.12
CA ASN A 83 10.82 -10.39 -7.01
C ASN A 83 10.65 -8.95 -7.54
N ARG A 84 11.45 -8.54 -8.53
CA ARG A 84 11.23 -7.27 -9.22
C ARG A 84 9.87 -7.29 -9.91
N VAL A 85 9.13 -6.22 -9.71
CA VAL A 85 7.76 -6.08 -10.20
C VAL A 85 7.81 -5.60 -11.65
N ASP A 86 7.40 -6.46 -12.57
CA ASP A 86 7.15 -6.11 -13.97
C ASP A 86 5.67 -5.71 -14.18
N PRO A 87 5.30 -5.21 -15.36
CA PRO A 87 3.93 -4.80 -15.64
C PRO A 87 2.89 -5.88 -15.35
N GLU A 88 3.17 -7.12 -15.74
CA GLU A 88 2.24 -8.24 -15.53
C GLU A 88 2.07 -8.56 -14.04
N THR A 89 3.15 -8.58 -13.26
CA THR A 89 3.07 -8.76 -11.81
C THR A 89 2.28 -7.64 -11.15
N PHE A 90 2.45 -6.40 -11.61
CA PHE A 90 1.70 -5.24 -11.13
C PHE A 90 0.21 -5.37 -11.42
N GLU A 91 -0.16 -5.76 -12.64
CA GLU A 91 -1.55 -5.97 -13.04
C GLU A 91 -2.21 -7.12 -12.26
N LEU A 92 -1.51 -8.26 -12.11
CA LEU A 92 -2.00 -9.40 -11.32
C LEU A 92 -2.26 -9.00 -9.86
N LEU A 93 -1.36 -8.21 -9.26
CA LEU A 93 -1.55 -7.72 -7.89
C LEU A 93 -2.72 -6.74 -7.80
N ALA A 94 -2.89 -5.86 -8.79
CA ALA A 94 -4.00 -4.91 -8.87
C ALA A 94 -5.36 -5.61 -8.98
N GLU A 95 -5.46 -6.67 -9.78
CA GLU A 95 -6.64 -7.52 -9.87
C GLU A 95 -6.91 -8.29 -8.57
N ALA A 96 -5.85 -8.86 -7.95
CA ALA A 96 -5.97 -9.58 -6.70
C ALA A 96 -6.47 -8.66 -5.57
N TYR A 97 -5.99 -7.42 -5.51
CA TYR A 97 -6.49 -6.41 -4.56
C TYR A 97 -7.96 -6.08 -4.80
N TYR A 98 -8.37 -5.93 -6.07
CA TYR A 98 -9.77 -5.69 -6.40
C TYR A 98 -10.66 -6.84 -5.95
N ARG A 99 -10.30 -8.08 -6.30
CA ARG A 99 -11.05 -9.29 -5.92
C ARG A 99 -11.12 -9.45 -4.40
N TYR A 100 -10.00 -9.29 -3.70
CA TYR A 100 -9.97 -9.30 -2.24
C TYR A 100 -10.93 -8.25 -1.63
N ASN A 101 -10.89 -7.04 -2.15
CA ASN A 101 -11.70 -5.94 -1.62
C ASN A 101 -13.20 -6.19 -1.78
N HIS A 102 -13.61 -6.88 -2.85
CA HIS A 102 -15.01 -7.14 -3.20
C HIS A 102 -15.52 -8.52 -2.75
N ASP A 103 -14.66 -9.45 -2.33
CA ASP A 103 -15.10 -10.76 -1.80
C ASP A 103 -15.60 -10.62 -0.36
N PRO A 104 -16.94 -10.71 -0.11
CA PRO A 104 -17.49 -10.54 1.24
C PRO A 104 -17.04 -11.62 2.25
N SER A 105 -16.49 -12.73 1.77
CA SER A 105 -16.00 -13.82 2.61
C SER A 105 -14.57 -13.61 3.11
N LEU A 106 -13.83 -12.63 2.55
CA LEU A 106 -12.48 -12.26 2.97
C LEU A 106 -12.50 -11.00 3.84
N ARG A 107 -11.71 -10.98 4.90
CA ARG A 107 -11.68 -9.92 5.91
C ARG A 107 -10.32 -9.26 6.09
N ALA A 108 -9.23 -9.96 5.75
CA ALA A 108 -7.87 -9.43 5.79
C ALA A 108 -7.03 -10.04 4.67
N ALA A 109 -5.99 -9.33 4.23
CA ALA A 109 -4.99 -9.83 3.30
C ALA A 109 -3.59 -9.76 3.91
N VAL A 110 -2.71 -10.66 3.46
CA VAL A 110 -1.27 -10.64 3.75
C VAL A 110 -0.52 -10.55 2.43
N LEU A 111 0.32 -9.52 2.25
CA LEU A 111 1.22 -9.38 1.11
C LEU A 111 2.63 -9.83 1.54
N PHE A 112 3.24 -10.73 0.76
CA PHE A 112 4.59 -11.25 1.01
C PHE A 112 5.33 -11.53 -0.29
N GLY A 113 6.62 -11.93 -0.22
CA GLY A 113 7.41 -12.39 -1.35
C GLY A 113 7.81 -13.85 -1.18
N HIS A 114 7.97 -14.58 -2.30
CA HIS A 114 8.58 -15.91 -2.31
C HIS A 114 10.11 -15.83 -2.43
N GLY A 115 10.82 -16.85 -1.95
CA GLY A 115 12.28 -16.94 -2.07
C GLY A 115 13.02 -16.12 -1.01
N GLU A 116 14.16 -15.55 -1.38
CA GLU A 116 15.11 -14.94 -0.44
C GLU A 116 14.79 -13.50 -0.06
N GLN A 117 13.84 -12.86 -0.74
CA GLN A 117 13.56 -11.44 -0.54
C GLN A 117 12.11 -11.08 -0.86
N PHE A 118 11.61 -10.04 -0.23
CA PHE A 118 10.28 -9.54 -0.52
C PHE A 118 10.20 -8.98 -1.95
N SER A 119 10.98 -7.95 -2.28
CA SER A 119 11.09 -7.40 -3.63
C SER A 119 12.23 -6.37 -3.72
N ARG A 120 13.05 -6.48 -4.76
CA ARG A 120 14.07 -5.48 -5.11
C ARG A 120 13.55 -4.39 -6.05
N GLY A 121 12.26 -4.10 -6.00
CA GLY A 121 11.67 -2.95 -6.65
C GLY A 121 11.15 -3.18 -8.06
N ILE A 122 11.24 -2.16 -8.91
CA ILE A 122 10.69 -2.17 -10.25
C ILE A 122 11.57 -2.96 -11.24
N ASP A 123 10.94 -3.69 -12.15
CA ASP A 123 11.58 -4.19 -13.38
C ASP A 123 11.53 -3.08 -14.45
N ILE A 124 12.58 -2.25 -14.47
CA ILE A 124 12.62 -1.05 -15.30
C ILE A 124 12.50 -1.37 -16.79
N ASP A 125 13.18 -2.44 -17.25
CA ASP A 125 13.18 -2.80 -18.66
C ASP A 125 11.81 -3.32 -19.09
N GLY A 126 11.11 -4.06 -18.23
CA GLY A 126 9.72 -4.46 -18.44
C GLY A 126 8.78 -3.26 -18.60
N PHE A 127 8.90 -2.26 -17.75
CA PHE A 127 8.07 -1.04 -17.84
C PHE A 127 8.45 -0.16 -19.04
N ARG A 128 9.73 -0.03 -19.40
CA ARG A 128 10.17 0.70 -20.59
C ARG A 128 9.61 0.10 -21.87
N ALA A 129 9.51 -1.24 -21.95
CA ALA A 129 8.94 -1.93 -23.10
C ALA A 129 7.47 -1.57 -23.35
N LEU A 130 6.72 -1.14 -22.33
CA LEU A 130 5.35 -0.62 -22.49
C LEU A 130 5.31 0.76 -23.17
N GLY A 131 6.41 1.51 -23.19
CA GLY A 131 6.43 2.88 -23.70
C GLY A 131 5.50 3.79 -22.92
N ASN A 132 4.70 4.61 -23.63
CA ASN A 132 3.70 5.50 -23.03
C ASN A 132 2.41 4.80 -22.56
N LYS A 133 2.33 3.47 -22.68
CA LYS A 133 1.22 2.68 -22.15
C LYS A 133 1.44 2.47 -20.65
N THR A 134 1.14 3.47 -19.84
CA THR A 134 1.12 3.28 -18.38
C THR A 134 0.01 2.28 -18.06
N PRO A 135 0.23 1.29 -17.17
CA PRO A 135 -0.84 0.50 -16.61
C PRO A 135 -1.74 1.44 -15.80
N ILE A 136 -2.68 2.08 -16.45
CA ILE A 136 -3.66 2.96 -15.79
C ILE A 136 -4.75 2.04 -15.28
N ALA A 137 -5.25 2.35 -14.09
CA ALA A 137 -6.37 1.69 -13.45
C ALA A 137 -7.41 1.20 -14.44
N LEU A 138 -7.30 -0.06 -14.82
CA LEU A 138 -8.32 -0.74 -15.59
C LEU A 138 -9.55 -0.93 -14.70
N SER A 139 -10.73 -0.93 -15.30
CA SER A 139 -11.95 -1.35 -14.59
C SER A 139 -11.69 -2.73 -13.97
N GLY A 140 -12.02 -2.91 -12.70
CA GLY A 140 -11.76 -4.18 -12.00
C GLY A 140 -10.37 -4.30 -11.38
N THR A 141 -9.66 -3.18 -11.15
CA THR A 141 -8.35 -3.17 -10.48
C THR A 141 -8.29 -2.13 -9.37
N ILE A 142 -7.42 -2.36 -8.37
CA ILE A 142 -7.03 -1.38 -7.35
C ILE A 142 -5.52 -1.20 -7.47
N ASN A 143 -5.06 0.06 -7.64
CA ASN A 143 -3.63 0.34 -7.74
C ASN A 143 -2.86 -0.13 -6.50
N PRO A 144 -1.91 -1.08 -6.64
CA PRO A 144 -1.17 -1.62 -5.51
C PRO A 144 -0.35 -0.59 -4.73
N LEU A 145 0.06 0.49 -5.39
CA LEU A 145 0.80 1.59 -4.77
C LEU A 145 -0.12 2.69 -4.20
N ALA A 146 -1.43 2.63 -4.44
CA ALA A 146 -2.40 3.64 -4.00
C ALA A 146 -1.98 5.09 -4.32
N THR A 147 -1.33 5.33 -5.47
CA THR A 147 -0.77 6.64 -5.87
C THR A 147 -1.68 7.44 -6.81
N THR A 148 -2.76 6.86 -7.28
CA THR A 148 -3.70 7.53 -8.18
C THR A 148 -5.05 7.76 -7.48
N PRO A 149 -5.94 8.59 -8.02
CA PRO A 149 -7.32 8.70 -7.53
C PRO A 149 -8.11 7.39 -7.72
N SER A 150 -7.43 6.24 -7.73
CA SER A 150 -8.00 4.90 -7.75
C SER A 150 -8.68 4.61 -6.41
N PRO A 151 -9.73 3.77 -6.37
CA PRO A 151 -10.26 3.29 -5.12
C PRO A 151 -9.14 2.62 -4.31
N ARG A 152 -9.11 2.89 -3.01
CA ARG A 152 -8.21 2.20 -2.07
C ARG A 152 -8.82 0.89 -1.60
N LEU A 153 -8.00 0.04 -1.03
CA LEU A 153 -8.49 -1.08 -0.21
C LEU A 153 -9.33 -0.51 0.94
N THR A 154 -10.53 -1.03 1.12
CA THR A 154 -11.42 -0.75 2.25
C THR A 154 -11.31 -1.81 3.34
N LYS A 155 -10.48 -2.82 3.11
CA LYS A 155 -10.17 -3.93 4.00
C LYS A 155 -8.69 -3.96 4.34
N PRO A 156 -8.31 -4.46 5.54
CA PRO A 156 -6.94 -4.43 6.03
C PRO A 156 -5.94 -5.21 5.21
N LEU A 157 -4.73 -4.65 5.07
CA LEU A 157 -3.58 -5.29 4.46
C LEU A 157 -2.43 -5.38 5.48
N VAL A 158 -1.91 -6.57 5.71
CA VAL A 158 -0.68 -6.81 6.47
C VAL A 158 0.44 -7.08 5.47
N ALA A 159 1.53 -6.31 5.51
CA ALA A 159 2.68 -6.52 4.62
C ALA A 159 3.83 -7.18 5.38
N VAL A 160 4.56 -8.10 4.69
CA VAL A 160 5.69 -8.84 5.24
C VAL A 160 6.92 -8.60 4.41
N ALA A 161 7.98 -8.09 5.04
CA ALA A 161 9.29 -7.91 4.42
C ALA A 161 10.30 -8.95 4.94
N HIS A 162 11.20 -9.38 4.07
CA HIS A 162 12.39 -10.18 4.40
C HIS A 162 13.44 -9.97 3.31
N GLY A 163 14.70 -10.19 3.64
CA GLY A 163 15.82 -9.95 2.73
C GLY A 163 15.78 -8.53 2.16
N ASP A 164 16.17 -8.37 0.90
CA ASP A 164 16.10 -7.05 0.24
C ASP A 164 14.67 -6.60 -0.01
N THR A 165 14.34 -5.41 0.49
CA THR A 165 13.03 -4.75 0.34
C THR A 165 13.26 -3.30 -0.10
N ARG A 166 13.30 -3.06 -1.42
CA ARG A 166 13.83 -1.81 -1.98
C ARG A 166 12.92 -1.20 -3.04
N ASP A 167 13.15 0.07 -3.35
CA ASP A 167 12.43 0.78 -4.43
C ASP A 167 10.90 0.60 -4.30
N MET A 168 10.25 0.24 -5.42
CA MET A 168 8.84 -0.11 -5.47
C MET A 168 8.46 -1.23 -4.48
N GLY A 169 9.39 -2.13 -4.12
CA GLY A 169 9.17 -3.14 -3.09
C GLY A 169 8.91 -2.53 -1.72
N HIS A 170 9.74 -1.57 -1.30
CA HIS A 170 9.48 -0.82 -0.07
C HIS A 170 8.22 0.03 -0.16
N GLU A 171 7.91 0.59 -1.32
CA GLU A 171 6.68 1.36 -1.53
C GLU A 171 5.42 0.50 -1.42
N LEU A 172 5.43 -0.73 -1.95
CA LEU A 172 4.38 -1.73 -1.75
C LEU A 172 4.24 -2.13 -0.28
N PHE A 173 5.37 -2.31 0.40
CA PHE A 173 5.39 -2.63 1.83
C PHE A 173 4.75 -1.52 2.68
N LEU A 174 5.01 -0.25 2.34
CA LEU A 174 4.44 0.92 3.02
C LEU A 174 2.93 1.10 2.79
N VAL A 175 2.32 0.43 1.80
CA VAL A 175 0.86 0.44 1.61
C VAL A 175 0.16 -0.41 2.67
N GLY A 176 0.84 -1.38 3.28
CA GLY A 176 0.29 -2.19 4.36
C GLY A 176 -0.11 -1.36 5.58
N ASP A 177 -1.30 -1.62 6.13
CA ASP A 177 -1.78 -0.98 7.36
C ASP A 177 -0.97 -1.45 8.58
N ILE A 178 -0.49 -2.69 8.56
CA ILE A 178 0.42 -3.28 9.55
C ILE A 178 1.58 -3.93 8.80
N ARG A 179 2.80 -3.72 9.29
CA ARG A 179 4.01 -4.17 8.63
C ARG A 179 4.88 -5.00 9.57
N VAL A 180 5.24 -6.20 9.10
CA VAL A 180 6.10 -7.16 9.81
C VAL A 180 7.36 -7.35 9.00
N ALA A 181 8.52 -7.38 9.63
CA ALA A 181 9.79 -7.66 8.99
C ALA A 181 10.46 -8.88 9.59
N ALA A 182 11.18 -9.65 8.77
CA ALA A 182 12.18 -10.57 9.27
C ALA A 182 13.44 -9.81 9.73
N ALA A 183 14.18 -10.36 10.67
CA ALA A 183 15.37 -9.72 11.25
C ALA A 183 16.48 -9.46 10.21
N ASP A 184 16.52 -10.26 9.13
CA ASP A 184 17.48 -10.12 8.02
C ASP A 184 17.08 -9.06 6.99
N THR A 185 15.94 -8.36 7.18
CA THR A 185 15.44 -7.41 6.19
C THR A 185 16.38 -6.22 6.03
N SER A 186 16.76 -5.94 4.78
CA SER A 186 17.48 -4.74 4.35
C SER A 186 16.55 -3.87 3.52
N PHE A 187 16.17 -2.72 4.06
CA PHE A 187 15.35 -1.74 3.36
C PHE A 187 16.19 -0.74 2.56
N GLY A 188 15.62 -0.16 1.50
CA GLY A 188 16.27 0.88 0.72
C GLY A 188 15.28 1.66 -0.15
N GLN A 189 15.61 2.95 -0.36
CA GLN A 189 14.97 3.86 -1.31
C GLN A 189 16.09 4.57 -2.06
N ASP A 190 16.77 3.82 -2.93
CA ASP A 190 18.01 4.24 -3.56
C ASP A 190 17.85 4.77 -4.99
N GLU A 191 16.61 5.07 -5.40
CA GLU A 191 16.27 5.58 -6.74
C GLU A 191 17.07 6.83 -7.11
N ASN A 192 17.33 7.73 -6.15
CA ASN A 192 18.09 8.96 -6.40
C ASN A 192 19.53 8.68 -6.83
N THR A 193 20.13 7.59 -6.39
CA THR A 193 21.49 7.18 -6.78
C THR A 193 21.56 6.73 -8.24
N HIS A 194 20.39 6.47 -8.84
CA HIS A 194 20.23 6.04 -10.24
C HIS A 194 19.52 7.08 -11.11
N GLY A 195 19.46 8.36 -10.71
CA GLY A 195 18.79 9.42 -11.44
C GLY A 195 17.28 9.31 -11.49
N ARG A 196 16.69 8.61 -10.52
CA ARG A 196 15.25 8.41 -10.34
C ARG A 196 14.81 9.03 -9.01
N PHE A 197 13.53 8.93 -8.69
CA PHE A 197 13.02 9.24 -7.35
C PHE A 197 11.91 8.25 -6.96
N PRO A 198 11.60 8.09 -5.65
CA PRO A 198 10.55 7.20 -5.18
C PRO A 198 9.15 7.65 -5.58
N GLY A 199 8.73 7.26 -6.78
CA GLY A 199 7.47 7.70 -7.41
C GLY A 199 6.24 6.88 -7.04
N GLY A 200 6.39 5.80 -6.29
CA GLY A 200 5.30 4.93 -5.85
C GLY A 200 4.73 5.29 -4.48
N GLY A 201 5.16 6.41 -3.88
CA GLY A 201 4.54 6.97 -2.69
C GLY A 201 5.42 7.03 -1.44
N SER A 202 6.68 6.60 -1.48
CA SER A 202 7.58 6.71 -0.33
C SER A 202 7.82 8.14 0.11
N THR A 203 7.92 9.09 -0.82
CA THR A 203 8.05 10.52 -0.49
C THR A 203 6.90 11.07 0.36
N VAL A 204 5.79 10.37 0.42
CA VAL A 204 4.61 10.70 1.21
C VAL A 204 4.50 9.79 2.43
N ARG A 205 4.40 8.46 2.21
CA ARG A 205 4.15 7.50 3.29
C ARG A 205 5.34 7.31 4.21
N PHE A 206 6.57 7.23 3.68
CA PHE A 206 7.75 7.09 4.53
C PHE A 206 7.94 8.33 5.41
N VAL A 207 7.68 9.53 4.86
CA VAL A 207 7.71 10.78 5.63
C VAL A 207 6.66 10.80 6.74
N ARG A 208 5.45 10.33 6.44
CA ARG A 208 4.36 10.22 7.43
C ARG A 208 4.72 9.28 8.57
N GLU A 209 5.21 8.09 8.25
CA GLU A 209 5.46 7.01 9.21
C GLU A 209 6.73 7.25 10.04
N ALA A 210 7.83 7.64 9.39
CA ALA A 210 9.15 7.79 10.02
C ALA A 210 9.46 9.21 10.50
N GLY A 211 8.68 10.20 10.06
CA GLY A 211 8.99 11.62 10.19
C GLY A 211 10.02 12.09 9.16
N TRP A 212 10.01 13.42 8.90
CA TRP A 212 10.79 14.05 7.83
C TRP A 212 12.28 13.70 7.87
N GLY A 213 12.94 13.90 9.05
CA GLY A 213 14.40 13.73 9.15
C GLY A 213 14.85 12.29 8.90
N ASN A 214 14.15 11.30 9.45
CA ASN A 214 14.46 9.90 9.23
C ASN A 214 14.24 9.50 7.75
N ALA A 215 13.09 9.87 7.17
CA ALA A 215 12.78 9.53 5.79
C ALA A 215 13.77 10.19 4.81
N MET A 216 14.02 11.50 4.96
CA MET A 216 14.91 12.24 4.06
C MET A 216 16.36 11.77 4.15
N ARG A 217 16.83 11.33 5.33
CA ARG A 217 18.16 10.74 5.46
C ARG A 217 18.37 9.61 4.44
N TYR A 218 17.41 8.69 4.33
CA TYR A 218 17.55 7.52 3.45
C TYR A 218 17.14 7.82 2.01
N ILE A 219 16.08 8.60 1.79
CA ILE A 219 15.65 8.96 0.43
C ILE A 219 16.72 9.80 -0.29
N LEU A 220 17.35 10.77 0.39
CA LEU A 220 18.29 11.68 -0.26
C LEU A 220 19.68 11.06 -0.45
N THR A 221 20.10 10.16 0.42
CA THR A 221 21.42 9.50 0.34
C THR A 221 21.39 8.20 -0.45
N GLY A 222 20.23 7.52 -0.48
CA GLY A 222 20.11 6.15 -0.99
C GLY A 222 20.71 5.10 -0.05
N ASP A 223 21.03 5.47 1.21
CA ASP A 223 21.52 4.52 2.21
C ASP A 223 20.46 3.45 2.48
N HIS A 224 20.94 2.25 2.86
CA HIS A 224 20.08 1.16 3.30
C HIS A 224 19.98 1.13 4.83
N TRP A 225 18.89 0.53 5.34
CA TRP A 225 18.69 0.39 6.78
C TRP A 225 18.13 -0.98 7.15
N SER A 226 18.34 -1.38 8.39
CA SER A 226 17.93 -2.69 8.92
C SER A 226 16.46 -2.73 9.38
N ALA A 227 15.99 -3.94 9.69
CA ALA A 227 14.68 -4.15 10.31
C ALA A 227 14.55 -3.42 11.66
N GLU A 228 15.60 -3.42 12.48
CA GLU A 228 15.63 -2.74 13.78
C GLU A 228 15.51 -1.22 13.61
N GLU A 229 16.20 -0.64 12.63
CA GLU A 229 16.10 0.78 12.35
C GLU A 229 14.71 1.13 11.81
N ALA A 230 14.11 0.29 10.94
CA ALA A 230 12.74 0.45 10.48
C ALA A 230 11.72 0.38 11.63
N TYR A 231 11.94 -0.52 12.60
CA TYR A 231 11.14 -0.61 13.82
C TYR A 231 11.29 0.63 14.70
N ARG A 232 12.54 1.09 14.89
CA ARG A 232 12.82 2.34 15.64
C ARG A 232 12.13 3.56 15.02
N MET A 233 12.09 3.63 13.68
CA MET A 233 11.41 4.71 12.95
C MET A 233 9.88 4.58 12.92
N GLY A 234 9.32 3.44 13.32
CA GLY A 234 7.88 3.19 13.31
C GLY A 234 7.34 2.67 11.98
N THR A 235 8.19 2.41 10.98
CA THR A 235 7.76 1.87 9.68
C THR A 235 7.53 0.36 9.70
N VAL A 236 7.98 -0.32 10.75
CA VAL A 236 7.73 -1.75 11.05
C VAL A 236 7.11 -1.85 12.43
N GLN A 237 6.06 -2.64 12.59
CA GLN A 237 5.36 -2.81 13.87
C GLN A 237 5.76 -4.08 14.63
N ALA A 238 6.42 -5.02 13.93
CA ALA A 238 6.96 -6.22 14.58
C ALA A 238 8.14 -6.79 13.76
N ILE A 239 9.13 -7.34 14.46
CA ILE A 239 10.26 -8.08 13.87
C ILE A 239 10.14 -9.55 14.28
N ALA A 240 10.33 -10.47 13.33
CA ALA A 240 10.41 -11.89 13.56
C ALA A 240 11.81 -12.42 13.20
N PRO A 241 12.22 -13.58 13.75
CA PRO A 241 13.58 -14.10 13.55
C PRO A 241 13.98 -14.34 12.08
N ASP A 242 13.03 -14.78 11.25
CA ASP A 242 13.24 -15.12 9.85
C ASP A 242 11.96 -14.89 9.01
N ALA A 243 12.08 -15.06 7.71
CA ALA A 243 10.99 -14.86 6.74
C ALA A 243 9.75 -15.72 7.02
N LYS A 244 9.95 -16.99 7.44
CA LYS A 244 8.85 -17.90 7.75
C LYS A 244 8.11 -17.44 9.00
N ALA A 245 8.83 -17.12 10.06
CA ALA A 245 8.24 -16.60 11.31
C ALA A 245 7.54 -15.26 11.09
N ALA A 246 8.09 -14.39 10.22
CA ALA A 246 7.46 -13.12 9.86
C ALA A 246 6.12 -13.33 9.13
N LEU A 247 6.07 -14.26 8.17
CA LEU A 247 4.82 -14.62 7.49
C LEU A 247 3.80 -15.23 8.45
N GLU A 248 4.21 -16.15 9.32
CA GLU A 248 3.34 -16.75 10.32
C GLU A 248 2.77 -15.70 11.29
N LEU A 249 3.58 -14.77 11.76
CA LEU A 249 3.15 -13.64 12.61
C LEU A 249 2.13 -12.75 11.89
N ALA A 250 2.39 -12.41 10.63
CA ALA A 250 1.47 -11.62 9.83
C ALA A 250 0.12 -12.32 9.62
N VAL A 251 0.13 -13.64 9.38
CA VAL A 251 -1.08 -14.45 9.26
C VAL A 251 -1.85 -14.48 10.60
N GLN A 252 -1.16 -14.58 11.73
CA GLN A 252 -1.79 -14.50 13.06
C GLN A 252 -2.42 -13.11 13.30
N ILE A 253 -1.75 -12.03 12.91
CA ILE A 253 -2.28 -10.66 12.99
C ILE A 253 -3.54 -10.55 12.11
N ALA A 254 -3.45 -10.97 10.84
CA ALA A 254 -4.57 -10.96 9.91
C ALA A 254 -5.76 -11.81 10.41
N GLY A 255 -5.48 -12.96 11.04
CA GLY A 255 -6.50 -13.80 11.69
C GLY A 255 -7.22 -13.10 12.84
N ARG A 256 -6.49 -12.36 13.68
CA ARG A 256 -7.09 -11.54 14.75
C ARG A 256 -7.97 -10.42 14.18
N ILE A 257 -7.52 -9.77 13.11
CA ILE A 257 -8.31 -8.76 12.40
C ILE A 257 -9.59 -9.41 11.83
N ALA A 258 -9.46 -10.56 11.19
CA ALA A 258 -10.59 -11.27 10.60
C ALA A 258 -11.64 -11.73 11.63
N ALA A 259 -11.25 -11.94 12.89
CA ALA A 259 -12.15 -12.24 13.99
C ALA A 259 -12.94 -11.03 14.51
N CYS A 260 -12.53 -9.81 14.18
CA CYS A 260 -13.25 -8.60 14.55
C CYS A 260 -14.46 -8.34 13.64
N GLY A 261 -15.37 -7.47 14.09
CA GLY A 261 -16.54 -7.06 13.31
C GLY A 261 -16.16 -6.31 12.02
N PRO A 262 -16.44 -6.85 10.83
CA PRO A 262 -15.93 -6.30 9.56
C PRO A 262 -16.36 -4.85 9.29
N LEU A 263 -17.57 -4.48 9.65
CA LEU A 263 -18.06 -3.10 9.48
C LEU A 263 -17.32 -2.12 10.39
N GLY A 264 -16.99 -2.54 11.62
CA GLY A 264 -16.19 -1.74 12.56
C GLY A 264 -14.75 -1.51 12.03
N ILE A 265 -14.13 -2.56 11.49
CA ILE A 265 -12.80 -2.48 10.86
C ILE A 265 -12.83 -1.51 9.67
N GLN A 266 -13.79 -1.67 8.75
CA GLN A 266 -13.90 -0.80 7.58
C GLN A 266 -14.18 0.67 7.96
N ALA A 267 -15.05 0.90 8.95
CA ALA A 267 -15.33 2.24 9.47
C ALA A 267 -14.08 2.88 10.11
N SER A 268 -13.27 2.09 10.83
CA SER A 268 -12.01 2.56 11.44
C SER A 268 -11.00 2.96 10.38
N LEU A 269 -10.81 2.14 9.33
CA LEU A 269 -9.93 2.48 8.21
C LEU A 269 -10.42 3.73 7.48
N ALA A 270 -11.72 3.79 7.14
CA ALA A 270 -12.29 4.94 6.44
C ALA A 270 -12.14 6.24 7.24
N SER A 271 -12.39 6.20 8.57
CA SER A 271 -12.23 7.35 9.45
C SER A 271 -10.77 7.81 9.57
N ALA A 272 -9.83 6.85 9.70
CA ALA A 272 -8.41 7.17 9.77
C ALA A 272 -7.90 7.78 8.45
N HIS A 273 -8.28 7.21 7.31
CA HIS A 273 -7.93 7.74 5.99
C HIS A 273 -8.50 9.14 5.77
N LEU A 274 -9.74 9.40 6.21
CA LEU A 274 -10.33 10.73 6.09
C LEU A 274 -9.52 11.80 6.81
N ALA A 275 -8.83 11.45 7.89
CA ALA A 275 -8.00 12.39 8.64
C ALA A 275 -6.68 12.74 7.93
N ILE A 276 -6.14 11.83 7.11
CA ILE A 276 -4.83 11.99 6.46
C ILE A 276 -4.92 12.31 4.95
N ASP A 277 -5.90 11.76 4.24
CA ASP A 277 -6.05 11.83 2.80
C ASP A 277 -6.05 13.24 2.19
N PRO A 278 -6.66 14.27 2.79
CA PRO A 278 -6.68 15.61 2.17
C PRO A 278 -5.29 16.19 1.90
N ALA A 279 -4.33 15.93 2.80
CA ALA A 279 -2.96 16.42 2.65
C ALA A 279 -2.13 15.52 1.72
N GLU A 280 -2.32 14.21 1.79
CA GLU A 280 -1.56 13.23 1.02
C GLU A 280 -2.01 13.14 -0.44
N ASN A 281 -3.30 13.20 -0.72
CA ASN A 281 -3.83 13.08 -2.07
C ASN A 281 -3.29 14.14 -3.02
N ALA A 282 -3.07 15.37 -2.55
CA ALA A 282 -2.47 16.42 -3.36
C ALA A 282 -1.04 16.08 -3.79
N ALA A 283 -0.25 15.46 -2.92
CA ALA A 283 1.11 15.02 -3.22
C ALA A 283 1.12 13.76 -4.09
N LEU A 284 0.32 12.75 -3.74
CA LEU A 284 0.21 11.49 -4.48
C LEU A 284 -0.27 11.71 -5.93
N PHE A 285 -1.17 12.66 -6.15
CA PHE A 285 -1.66 12.99 -7.48
C PHE A 285 -0.56 13.50 -8.42
N LYS A 286 0.44 14.20 -7.86
CA LYS A 286 1.54 14.77 -8.65
C LYS A 286 2.68 13.80 -8.94
N LEU A 287 2.78 12.66 -8.26
CA LEU A 287 3.92 11.74 -8.40
C LEU A 287 4.13 11.27 -9.84
N THR A 288 3.06 10.88 -10.53
CA THR A 288 3.15 10.41 -11.93
C THR A 288 3.71 11.50 -12.86
N GLU A 289 3.32 12.75 -12.67
CA GLU A 289 3.82 13.88 -13.47
C GLU A 289 5.31 14.13 -13.20
N GLN A 290 5.70 14.16 -11.93
CA GLN A 290 7.08 14.35 -11.50
C GLN A 290 7.98 13.22 -12.02
N TYR A 291 7.53 11.98 -11.91
CA TYR A 291 8.26 10.82 -12.39
C TYR A 291 8.46 10.84 -13.90
N ARG A 292 7.41 11.21 -14.66
CA ARG A 292 7.47 11.34 -16.12
C ARG A 292 8.49 12.40 -16.54
N GLY A 293 8.58 13.52 -15.82
CA GLY A 293 9.60 14.56 -16.07
C GLY A 293 11.02 14.01 -15.93
N LEU A 294 11.28 13.24 -14.87
CA LEU A 294 12.58 12.62 -14.62
C LEU A 294 12.97 11.59 -15.67
N PHE A 295 12.04 10.76 -16.13
CA PHE A 295 12.30 9.76 -17.18
C PHE A 295 12.80 10.38 -18.50
N GLN A 296 12.54 11.65 -18.72
CA GLN A 296 12.99 12.39 -19.91
C GLN A 296 14.35 13.08 -19.71
N SER A 297 14.90 13.04 -18.49
CA SER A 297 16.16 13.70 -18.17
C SER A 297 17.38 12.92 -18.67
N GLN A 298 18.47 13.66 -18.94
CA GLN A 298 19.77 13.05 -19.26
C GLN A 298 20.34 12.31 -18.05
N ASP A 299 20.05 12.77 -16.85
CA ASP A 299 20.50 12.13 -15.60
C ASP A 299 19.84 10.76 -15.41
N PHE A 300 18.58 10.57 -15.82
CA PHE A 300 17.96 9.25 -15.84
C PHE A 300 18.69 8.29 -16.81
N VAL A 301 19.03 8.76 -18.00
CA VAL A 301 19.76 7.97 -19.01
C VAL A 301 21.14 7.60 -18.50
N GLU A 302 21.86 8.58 -17.93
CA GLU A 302 23.19 8.36 -17.33
C GLU A 302 23.11 7.39 -16.14
N GLY A 303 22.16 7.55 -15.24
CA GLY A 303 21.97 6.66 -14.10
C GLY A 303 21.76 5.21 -14.53
N ARG A 304 20.91 4.99 -15.53
CA ARG A 304 20.66 3.64 -16.07
C ARG A 304 21.89 3.06 -16.77
N ARG A 305 22.62 3.88 -17.51
CA ARG A 305 23.85 3.45 -18.17
C ARG A 305 24.93 3.10 -17.17
N ALA A 306 25.13 3.91 -16.15
CA ALA A 306 26.13 3.66 -15.10
C ALA A 306 25.80 2.39 -14.30
N GLU A 307 24.52 2.15 -14.03
CA GLU A 307 24.03 0.92 -13.39
C GLU A 307 24.41 -0.34 -14.22
N LEU A 308 24.15 -0.31 -15.53
CA LEU A 308 24.49 -1.43 -16.44
C LEU A 308 26.00 -1.63 -16.60
N GLU A 309 26.79 -0.55 -16.57
CA GLU A 309 28.26 -0.56 -16.69
C GLU A 309 28.95 -0.85 -15.35
N GLY A 310 28.24 -0.89 -14.22
CA GLY A 310 28.80 -1.11 -12.88
C GLY A 310 29.71 0.01 -12.39
N ARG A 311 29.48 1.25 -12.83
CA ARG A 311 30.27 2.43 -12.46
C ARG A 311 29.42 3.50 -11.75
N GLN A 312 30.09 4.46 -11.14
CA GLN A 312 29.40 5.62 -10.57
C GLN A 312 28.86 6.52 -11.69
N PRO A 313 27.60 7.01 -11.57
CA PRO A 313 27.02 7.96 -12.53
C PRO A 313 27.62 9.35 -12.36
N VAL A 314 27.59 10.15 -13.45
CA VAL A 314 28.00 11.56 -13.44
C VAL A 314 26.79 12.40 -13.82
N PHE A 315 26.03 12.83 -12.83
CA PHE A 315 24.83 13.63 -13.02
C PHE A 315 25.12 15.09 -13.34
N GLN A 316 24.31 15.69 -14.20
CA GLN A 316 24.46 17.09 -14.66
C GLN A 316 23.26 17.98 -14.33
N GLY A 317 22.18 17.43 -13.76
CA GLY A 317 20.95 18.16 -13.47
C GLY A 317 20.14 18.53 -14.73
N LYS A 318 20.17 17.68 -15.74
CA LYS A 318 19.53 17.95 -17.05
C LYS A 318 18.66 16.78 -17.49
#